data_81abc6f1a6171f47b97553800a777409
#
_entry.id   81abc6f1a6171f47b97553800a777409
#
_cell.length_a   1.000
_cell.length_b   1.000
_cell.length_c   1.000
_cell.angle_alpha   90.00
_cell.angle_beta   90.00
_cell.angle_gamma   90.00
#
_symmetry.space_group_name_H-M   'P 1'
#
loop_
_entity.id
_entity.type
_entity.pdbx_description
1 polymer ?
#
loop_
_entity_poly.entity_id
_entity_poly.type
_entity_poly.pdbx_seq_one_letter_code
_entity_poly.pdbx_strand_id
1 'polypeptide(L)'
;MYTYRQDFPILSREVYKHPLVYFDNAATTQKPQCVIDAIAREYAEVNANVHRGIHYLSQQATELHEAARETVRQFINARSTSEIVFTRGTTESINLVAYSFGEAFLKEGDEVILSVMEHHSNIVPWQLLRERKGIVIKVVPMNEAGELDMEAYRALFTPKTRLVSICHVSNVLGTINPAQEIIRIAHEAGARVLLDGAQSVPHFTVDVQALDCDFMVFSGHKIYGPTGIGVLYGKEDLLDQLPPYQGGGEMIARVSFEHTTFERLPYKFEAGTPDYVGTHALATALDYISAIGMDKIAAHEEELTQYAMTRMLEVEGMKFFGTAAAKTSVVSFNVGDIHPMDLGTLLDRLGIAIRTGHHCAQPLMACCGVESMARISFGLYNTREEVGIFLKALQRVVGMF
;
A
#
# COMPACT_ATOMS: atom_id res chain seq x y z
N MET A 1 -20.56 -9.07 -8.11
CA MET A 1 -19.55 -9.34 -7.06
C MET A 1 -20.00 -10.34 -5.99
N TYR A 2 -21.28 -10.59 -5.78
CA TYR A 2 -21.76 -11.62 -4.83
C TYR A 2 -21.11 -12.99 -4.97
N THR A 3 -20.77 -13.40 -6.18
CA THR A 3 -20.18 -14.72 -6.48
C THR A 3 -18.78 -14.91 -5.90
N TYR A 4 -18.01 -13.85 -5.64
CA TYR A 4 -16.63 -13.96 -5.19
C TYR A 4 -16.49 -14.04 -3.66
N ARG A 5 -17.51 -13.63 -2.88
CA ARG A 5 -17.46 -13.67 -1.41
C ARG A 5 -17.20 -15.08 -0.86
N GLN A 6 -17.75 -16.10 -1.51
CA GLN A 6 -17.58 -17.50 -1.10
C GLN A 6 -16.13 -18.01 -1.22
N ASP A 7 -15.30 -17.34 -2.04
CA ASP A 7 -13.89 -17.68 -2.21
C ASP A 7 -13.03 -17.29 -0.99
N PHE A 8 -13.60 -16.52 -0.05
CA PHE A 8 -12.95 -16.01 1.16
C PHE A 8 -13.49 -16.72 2.41
N PRO A 9 -12.86 -17.82 2.85
CA PRO A 9 -13.41 -18.70 3.89
C PRO A 9 -13.67 -18.01 5.23
N ILE A 10 -12.84 -17.03 5.60
CA ILE A 10 -12.99 -16.30 6.86
C ILE A 10 -14.31 -15.51 6.93
N LEU A 11 -14.89 -15.11 5.80
CA LEU A 11 -16.12 -14.32 5.76
C LEU A 11 -17.38 -15.13 6.09
N SER A 12 -17.26 -16.44 6.22
CA SER A 12 -18.33 -17.33 6.73
C SER A 12 -18.38 -17.44 8.26
N ARG A 13 -17.42 -16.82 8.97
CA ARG A 13 -17.34 -16.87 10.43
C ARG A 13 -18.42 -16.03 11.10
N GLU A 14 -18.77 -16.46 12.30
CA GLU A 14 -19.51 -15.65 13.28
C GLU A 14 -18.55 -15.04 14.32
N VAL A 15 -18.82 -13.81 14.70
CA VAL A 15 -18.13 -13.07 15.77
C VAL A 15 -19.20 -12.62 16.77
N TYR A 16 -19.07 -13.03 18.04
CA TYR A 16 -20.07 -12.79 19.10
C TYR A 16 -21.49 -13.22 18.70
N LYS A 17 -21.63 -14.33 17.98
CA LYS A 17 -22.91 -14.88 17.44
C LYS A 17 -23.58 -13.99 16.36
N HIS A 18 -22.81 -13.11 15.72
CA HIS A 18 -23.22 -12.31 14.57
C HIS A 18 -22.39 -12.70 13.35
N PRO A 19 -22.96 -12.73 12.15
CA PRO A 19 -22.17 -12.87 10.92
C PRO A 19 -21.10 -11.77 10.85
N LEU A 20 -19.88 -12.15 10.44
CA LEU A 20 -18.78 -11.20 10.29
C LEU A 20 -19.06 -10.22 9.15
N VAL A 21 -19.05 -8.91 9.47
CA VAL A 21 -18.97 -7.80 8.53
C VAL A 21 -17.58 -7.19 8.65
N TYR A 22 -16.77 -7.34 7.59
CA TYR A 22 -15.36 -6.90 7.62
C TYR A 22 -15.15 -5.67 6.74
N PHE A 23 -14.96 -4.52 7.37
CA PHE A 23 -14.78 -3.20 6.74
C PHE A 23 -13.44 -2.55 7.09
N ASP A 24 -12.39 -3.35 7.36
CA ASP A 24 -11.04 -2.84 7.62
C ASP A 24 -10.03 -3.23 6.51
N ASN A 25 -10.48 -3.21 5.24
CA ASN A 25 -9.68 -3.61 4.09
C ASN A 25 -8.46 -2.71 3.83
N ALA A 26 -8.55 -1.42 4.13
CA ALA A 26 -7.40 -0.51 4.01
C ALA A 26 -6.27 -0.81 5.01
N ALA A 27 -6.52 -1.60 6.05
CA ALA A 27 -5.48 -2.13 6.93
C ALA A 27 -4.89 -3.44 6.37
N THR A 28 -5.74 -4.40 6.04
CA THR A 28 -5.39 -5.65 5.34
C THR A 28 -6.65 -6.26 4.72
N THR A 29 -6.55 -6.81 3.52
CA THR A 29 -7.65 -7.54 2.89
C THR A 29 -7.70 -8.99 3.39
N GLN A 30 -8.85 -9.65 3.27
CA GLN A 30 -8.96 -11.09 3.48
C GLN A 30 -8.36 -11.85 2.28
N LYS A 31 -8.05 -13.13 2.47
CA LYS A 31 -7.35 -13.95 1.46
C LYS A 31 -8.32 -14.93 0.81
N PRO A 32 -8.35 -15.02 -0.53
CA PRO A 32 -9.13 -16.06 -1.20
C PRO A 32 -8.50 -17.43 -0.97
N GLN A 33 -9.32 -18.48 -1.05
CA GLN A 33 -8.87 -19.86 -0.83
C GLN A 33 -7.69 -20.26 -1.71
N CYS A 34 -7.66 -19.81 -2.97
CA CYS A 34 -6.56 -20.12 -3.90
C CYS A 34 -5.19 -19.62 -3.38
N VAL A 35 -5.14 -18.48 -2.71
CA VAL A 35 -3.89 -17.95 -2.10
C VAL A 35 -3.48 -18.77 -0.88
N ILE A 36 -4.45 -19.18 -0.05
CA ILE A 36 -4.19 -20.05 1.10
C ILE A 36 -3.65 -21.41 0.62
N ASP A 37 -4.27 -21.98 -0.42
CA ASP A 37 -3.86 -23.25 -1.01
C ASP A 37 -2.48 -23.17 -1.69
N ALA A 38 -2.16 -22.06 -2.34
CA ALA A 38 -0.85 -21.84 -2.94
C ALA A 38 0.26 -21.93 -1.89
N ILE A 39 0.10 -21.25 -0.75
CA ILE A 39 1.05 -21.29 0.37
C ILE A 39 1.19 -22.73 0.90
N ALA A 40 0.08 -23.40 1.17
CA ALA A 40 0.08 -24.75 1.72
C ALA A 40 0.72 -25.74 0.76
N ARG A 41 0.41 -25.66 -0.52
CA ARG A 41 0.93 -26.55 -1.57
C ARG A 41 2.43 -26.37 -1.77
N GLU A 42 2.91 -25.12 -1.79
CA GLU A 42 4.34 -24.87 -2.01
C GLU A 42 5.19 -25.46 -0.89
N TYR A 43 4.78 -25.29 0.38
CA TYR A 43 5.47 -25.95 1.49
C TYR A 43 5.36 -27.48 1.47
N ALA A 44 4.25 -28.04 1.01
CA ALA A 44 4.06 -29.48 0.98
C ALA A 44 4.76 -30.18 -0.18
N GLU A 45 4.90 -29.53 -1.34
CA GLU A 45 5.26 -30.19 -2.59
C GLU A 45 6.55 -29.66 -3.23
N VAL A 46 6.93 -28.40 -3.02
CA VAL A 46 7.99 -27.71 -3.80
C VAL A 46 9.06 -27.05 -2.92
N ASN A 47 8.93 -27.11 -1.61
CA ASN A 47 9.79 -26.36 -0.68
C ASN A 47 11.28 -26.67 -0.85
N ALA A 48 12.03 -25.69 -1.36
CA ALA A 48 13.49 -25.72 -1.51
C ALA A 48 14.07 -24.30 -1.64
N ASN A 49 15.35 -24.13 -1.28
CA ASN A 49 16.02 -22.85 -1.55
C ASN A 49 16.10 -22.56 -3.06
N VAL A 50 15.90 -21.30 -3.43
CA VAL A 50 15.88 -20.84 -4.83
C VAL A 50 17.27 -20.49 -5.35
N HIS A 51 17.43 -20.39 -6.68
CA HIS A 51 18.57 -19.94 -7.47
C HIS A 51 19.83 -20.82 -7.42
N ARG A 52 20.24 -21.33 -6.25
CA ARG A 52 21.56 -21.99 -6.08
C ARG A 52 21.52 -23.52 -6.04
N GLY A 53 20.34 -24.11 -5.93
CA GLY A 53 20.19 -25.55 -5.93
C GLY A 53 20.17 -26.13 -7.35
N ILE A 54 20.89 -27.25 -7.56
CA ILE A 54 20.91 -27.96 -8.83
C ILE A 54 19.89 -29.11 -8.90
N HIS A 55 19.18 -29.37 -7.79
CA HIS A 55 18.20 -30.44 -7.72
C HIS A 55 16.80 -29.97 -8.14
N TYR A 56 15.95 -30.91 -8.50
CA TYR A 56 14.63 -30.70 -9.09
C TYR A 56 13.75 -29.71 -8.28
N LEU A 57 13.63 -29.89 -6.96
CA LEU A 57 12.80 -29.01 -6.12
C LEU A 57 13.28 -27.54 -6.13
N SER A 58 14.62 -27.34 -6.11
CA SER A 58 15.18 -25.99 -6.17
C SER A 58 14.91 -25.32 -7.53
N GLN A 59 14.94 -26.08 -8.62
CA GLN A 59 14.58 -25.54 -9.94
C GLN A 59 13.11 -25.14 -9.98
N GLN A 60 12.21 -26.00 -9.50
CA GLN A 60 10.78 -25.68 -9.45
C GLN A 60 10.47 -24.47 -8.57
N ALA A 61 11.05 -24.38 -7.35
CA ALA A 61 10.88 -23.24 -6.48
C ALA A 61 11.40 -21.93 -7.13
N THR A 62 12.54 -22.01 -7.83
CA THR A 62 13.10 -20.87 -8.58
C THR A 62 12.17 -20.45 -9.72
N GLU A 63 11.63 -21.40 -10.48
CA GLU A 63 10.68 -21.12 -11.56
C GLU A 63 9.43 -20.42 -11.06
N LEU A 64 8.86 -20.87 -9.92
CA LEU A 64 7.69 -20.22 -9.29
C LEU A 64 8.02 -18.81 -8.82
N HIS A 65 9.17 -18.63 -8.17
CA HIS A 65 9.60 -17.33 -7.67
C HIS A 65 9.81 -16.32 -8.80
N GLU A 66 10.49 -16.71 -9.88
CA GLU A 66 10.74 -15.81 -11.03
C GLU A 66 9.46 -15.60 -11.90
N ALA A 67 8.60 -16.60 -12.01
CA ALA A 67 7.28 -16.43 -12.62
C ALA A 67 6.42 -15.41 -11.83
N ALA A 68 6.52 -15.43 -10.50
CA ALA A 68 5.85 -14.42 -9.66
C ALA A 68 6.36 -13.01 -9.94
N ARG A 69 7.65 -12.83 -10.15
CA ARG A 69 8.24 -11.54 -10.55
C ARG A 69 7.70 -11.06 -11.89
N GLU A 70 7.55 -11.96 -12.86
CA GLU A 70 6.96 -11.65 -14.16
C GLU A 70 5.47 -11.28 -14.03
N THR A 71 4.70 -11.99 -13.19
CA THR A 71 3.30 -11.62 -12.89
C THR A 71 3.21 -10.21 -12.32
N VAL A 72 4.06 -9.86 -11.36
CA VAL A 72 4.12 -8.49 -10.81
C VAL A 72 4.47 -7.47 -11.88
N ARG A 73 5.50 -7.75 -12.71
CA ARG A 73 5.91 -6.89 -13.82
C ARG A 73 4.73 -6.58 -14.76
N GLN A 74 3.99 -7.60 -15.15
CA GLN A 74 2.83 -7.44 -16.03
C GLN A 74 1.71 -6.68 -15.35
N PHE A 75 1.44 -6.96 -14.07
CA PHE A 75 0.33 -6.37 -13.33
C PHE A 75 0.44 -4.84 -13.20
N ILE A 76 1.65 -4.31 -13.02
CA ILE A 76 1.89 -2.86 -12.95
C ILE A 76 2.44 -2.26 -14.24
N ASN A 77 2.53 -3.07 -15.32
CA ASN A 77 3.09 -2.70 -16.61
C ASN A 77 4.54 -2.15 -16.55
N ALA A 78 5.42 -2.79 -15.74
CA ALA A 78 6.84 -2.46 -15.75
C ALA A 78 7.52 -2.99 -17.03
N ARG A 79 8.63 -2.39 -17.45
CA ARG A 79 9.35 -2.76 -18.68
C ARG A 79 10.10 -4.08 -18.56
N SER A 80 10.71 -4.30 -17.40
CA SER A 80 11.61 -5.42 -17.15
C SER A 80 11.39 -6.00 -15.77
N THR A 81 11.65 -7.30 -15.60
CA THR A 81 11.73 -7.92 -14.28
C THR A 81 12.88 -7.37 -13.42
N SER A 82 13.90 -6.78 -14.05
CA SER A 82 14.99 -6.06 -13.35
C SER A 82 14.50 -4.85 -12.55
N GLU A 83 13.32 -4.32 -12.89
CA GLU A 83 12.68 -3.19 -12.21
C GLU A 83 11.86 -3.62 -10.98
N ILE A 84 11.71 -4.93 -10.72
CA ILE A 84 10.88 -5.50 -9.66
C ILE A 84 11.77 -6.08 -8.56
N VAL A 85 11.76 -5.47 -7.38
CA VAL A 85 12.47 -5.94 -6.19
C VAL A 85 11.45 -6.41 -5.15
N PHE A 86 11.59 -7.64 -4.70
CA PHE A 86 10.77 -8.16 -3.60
C PHE A 86 11.30 -7.69 -2.25
N THR A 87 10.37 -7.28 -1.40
CA THR A 87 10.64 -6.78 -0.04
C THR A 87 9.62 -7.38 0.92
N ARG A 88 9.72 -7.07 2.21
CA ARG A 88 8.71 -7.53 3.21
C ARG A 88 7.42 -6.69 3.21
N GLY A 89 7.38 -5.59 2.42
CA GLY A 89 6.22 -4.70 2.32
C GLY A 89 6.63 -3.26 2.01
N THR A 90 5.63 -2.40 1.82
CA THR A 90 5.79 -0.96 1.52
C THR A 90 6.78 -0.27 2.44
N THR A 91 6.73 -0.54 3.75
CA THR A 91 7.63 0.09 4.73
C THR A 91 9.10 -0.23 4.43
N GLU A 92 9.44 -1.49 4.15
CA GLU A 92 10.81 -1.84 3.78
C GLU A 92 11.21 -1.25 2.44
N SER A 93 10.32 -1.27 1.45
CA SER A 93 10.57 -0.66 0.14
C SER A 93 10.93 0.82 0.25
N ILE A 94 10.19 1.59 1.04
CA ILE A 94 10.48 3.02 1.27
C ILE A 94 11.80 3.19 2.03
N ASN A 95 12.09 2.37 3.04
CA ASN A 95 13.37 2.40 3.75
C ASN A 95 14.55 2.09 2.83
N LEU A 96 14.40 1.12 1.91
CA LEU A 96 15.40 0.79 0.89
C LEU A 96 15.69 2.01 0.01
N VAL A 97 14.64 2.65 -0.53
CA VAL A 97 14.82 3.86 -1.34
C VAL A 97 15.42 4.99 -0.51
N ALA A 98 14.92 5.25 0.70
CA ALA A 98 15.44 6.31 1.55
C ALA A 98 16.92 6.11 1.89
N TYR A 99 17.35 4.86 2.12
CA TYR A 99 18.76 4.56 2.35
C TYR A 99 19.57 4.67 1.06
N SER A 100 19.25 3.87 0.04
CA SER A 100 20.09 3.71 -1.16
C SER A 100 20.10 4.98 -2.02
N PHE A 101 18.94 5.61 -2.23
CA PHE A 101 18.84 6.90 -2.93
C PHE A 101 19.51 8.02 -2.11
N GLY A 102 19.28 8.01 -0.79
CA GLY A 102 19.92 8.95 0.12
C GLY A 102 21.43 8.88 0.07
N GLU A 103 22.03 7.67 0.04
CA GLU A 103 23.47 7.50 -0.07
C GLU A 103 24.03 7.92 -1.43
N ALA A 104 23.32 7.58 -2.53
CA ALA A 104 23.79 7.85 -3.88
C ALA A 104 23.66 9.33 -4.29
N PHE A 105 22.56 9.99 -3.91
CA PHE A 105 22.17 11.25 -4.56
C PHE A 105 21.92 12.42 -3.59
N LEU A 106 21.78 12.17 -2.27
CA LEU A 106 21.45 13.25 -1.34
C LEU A 106 22.64 13.67 -0.48
N LYS A 107 22.74 14.98 -0.27
CA LYS A 107 23.70 15.63 0.62
C LYS A 107 23.00 16.63 1.54
N GLU A 108 23.73 17.18 2.48
CA GLU A 108 23.23 18.20 3.41
C GLU A 108 22.56 19.37 2.66
N GLY A 109 21.37 19.73 3.12
CA GLY A 109 20.56 20.81 2.57
C GLY A 109 19.78 20.44 1.30
N ASP A 110 19.94 19.25 0.73
CA ASP A 110 19.03 18.76 -0.33
C ASP A 110 17.62 18.53 0.24
N GLU A 111 16.60 18.69 -0.60
CA GLU A 111 15.21 18.72 -0.18
C GLU A 111 14.44 17.50 -0.67
N VAL A 112 13.61 16.96 0.23
CA VAL A 112 12.61 15.90 -0.07
C VAL A 112 11.23 16.48 0.23
N ILE A 113 10.32 16.37 -0.75
CA ILE A 113 8.94 16.82 -0.60
C ILE A 113 8.05 15.61 -0.24
N LEU A 114 7.30 15.73 0.85
CA LEU A 114 6.26 14.81 1.29
C LEU A 114 4.90 15.51 1.24
N SER A 115 3.80 14.78 1.44
CA SER A 115 2.50 15.41 1.69
C SER A 115 2.08 15.28 3.16
N VAL A 116 1.11 16.10 3.58
CA VAL A 116 0.49 16.01 4.90
C VAL A 116 -0.30 14.70 5.08
N MET A 117 -0.63 14.01 3.98
CA MET A 117 -1.44 12.79 3.96
C MET A 117 -0.65 11.51 4.16
N GLU A 118 0.68 11.60 4.29
CA GLU A 118 1.54 10.41 4.27
C GLU A 118 1.30 9.48 5.48
N HIS A 119 1.32 8.19 5.18
CA HIS A 119 1.44 7.15 6.20
C HIS A 119 2.82 7.27 6.90
N HIS A 120 2.92 6.88 8.17
CA HIS A 120 4.18 6.93 8.93
C HIS A 120 5.34 6.24 8.20
N SER A 121 5.08 5.18 7.43
CA SER A 121 6.11 4.51 6.61
C SER A 121 6.73 5.40 5.54
N ASN A 122 6.05 6.47 5.12
CA ASN A 122 6.55 7.45 4.16
C ASN A 122 6.90 8.81 4.81
N ILE A 123 7.04 8.84 6.12
CA ILE A 123 7.54 10.00 6.89
C ILE A 123 8.83 9.65 7.62
N VAL A 124 8.76 8.61 8.45
CA VAL A 124 9.85 8.26 9.39
C VAL A 124 11.17 7.93 8.69
N PRO A 125 11.23 7.17 7.57
CA PRO A 125 12.49 6.92 6.88
C PRO A 125 13.21 8.20 6.44
N TRP A 126 12.45 9.21 5.99
CA TRP A 126 13.01 10.52 5.60
C TRP A 126 13.46 11.34 6.79
N GLN A 127 12.78 11.24 7.94
CA GLN A 127 13.26 11.85 9.20
C GLN A 127 14.58 11.22 9.66
N LEU A 128 14.70 9.88 9.62
CA LEU A 128 15.96 9.19 9.92
C LEU A 128 17.09 9.61 8.96
N LEU A 129 16.78 9.81 7.69
CA LEU A 129 17.74 10.30 6.71
C LEU A 129 18.11 11.76 6.98
N ARG A 130 17.15 12.61 7.38
CA ARG A 130 17.42 13.99 7.81
C ARG A 130 18.42 14.03 8.98
N GLU A 131 18.24 13.18 9.97
CA GLU A 131 19.15 13.12 11.11
C GLU A 131 20.58 12.68 10.71
N ARG A 132 20.69 11.77 9.74
CA ARG A 132 21.99 11.26 9.27
C ARG A 132 22.69 12.18 8.29
N LYS A 133 21.97 12.81 7.38
CA LYS A 133 22.52 13.54 6.22
C LYS A 133 22.19 15.04 6.17
N GLY A 134 21.35 15.54 7.08
CA GLY A 134 21.00 16.97 7.10
C GLY A 134 20.11 17.41 5.93
N ILE A 135 19.32 16.51 5.34
CA ILE A 135 18.33 16.88 4.31
C ILE A 135 17.20 17.71 4.91
N VAL A 136 16.49 18.43 4.06
CA VAL A 136 15.32 19.23 4.43
C VAL A 136 14.04 18.53 3.95
N ILE A 137 13.08 18.34 4.86
CA ILE A 137 11.75 17.81 4.52
C ILE A 137 10.80 18.99 4.33
N LYS A 138 10.14 19.04 3.19
CA LYS A 138 9.06 19.97 2.88
C LYS A 138 7.74 19.23 2.78
N VAL A 139 6.63 19.88 3.16
CA VAL A 139 5.32 19.21 3.22
C VAL A 139 4.31 19.97 2.39
N VAL A 140 3.66 19.28 1.46
CA VAL A 140 2.53 19.79 0.68
C VAL A 140 1.29 19.81 1.57
N PRO A 141 0.61 20.95 1.76
CA PRO A 141 -0.64 21.03 2.49
C PRO A 141 -1.81 20.47 1.66
N MET A 142 -2.98 20.37 2.30
CA MET A 142 -4.25 20.01 1.67
C MET A 142 -5.33 21.04 1.97
N ASN A 143 -6.38 21.04 1.15
CA ASN A 143 -7.60 21.81 1.36
C ASN A 143 -8.58 21.07 2.32
N GLU A 144 -9.74 21.71 2.60
CA GLU A 144 -10.77 21.15 3.49
C GLU A 144 -11.43 19.88 2.94
N ALA A 145 -11.47 19.68 1.63
CA ALA A 145 -11.97 18.46 1.01
C ALA A 145 -10.99 17.28 1.15
N GLY A 146 -9.76 17.55 1.59
CA GLY A 146 -8.70 16.56 1.68
C GLY A 146 -8.02 16.32 0.34
N GLU A 147 -7.88 17.34 -0.51
CA GLU A 147 -7.11 17.32 -1.76
C GLU A 147 -5.82 18.10 -1.58
N LEU A 148 -4.72 17.66 -2.21
CA LEU A 148 -3.44 18.36 -2.15
C LEU A 148 -3.54 19.76 -2.80
N ASP A 149 -2.95 20.75 -2.15
CA ASP A 149 -2.79 22.10 -2.72
C ASP A 149 -1.67 22.08 -3.78
N MET A 150 -2.06 21.99 -5.04
CA MET A 150 -1.14 21.90 -6.17
C MET A 150 -0.41 23.21 -6.47
N GLU A 151 -0.92 24.37 -6.03
CA GLU A 151 -0.20 25.65 -6.13
C GLU A 151 0.91 25.70 -5.09
N ALA A 152 0.62 25.35 -3.85
CA ALA A 152 1.62 25.20 -2.81
C ALA A 152 2.67 24.15 -3.18
N TYR A 153 2.25 23.02 -3.77
CA TYR A 153 3.18 21.99 -4.27
C TYR A 153 4.20 22.56 -5.24
N ARG A 154 3.75 23.31 -6.27
CA ARG A 154 4.65 23.97 -7.23
C ARG A 154 5.60 24.95 -6.56
N ALA A 155 5.12 25.70 -5.58
CA ALA A 155 5.91 26.71 -4.87
C ALA A 155 7.00 26.11 -3.95
N LEU A 156 6.91 24.82 -3.59
CA LEU A 156 7.90 24.16 -2.75
C LEU A 156 9.22 23.85 -3.46
N PHE A 157 9.24 23.79 -4.80
CA PHE A 157 10.43 23.39 -5.55
C PHE A 157 11.52 24.47 -5.53
N THR A 158 12.75 24.02 -5.33
CA THR A 158 13.98 24.83 -5.45
C THR A 158 15.04 24.03 -6.22
N PRO A 159 16.17 24.63 -6.61
CA PRO A 159 17.28 23.87 -7.20
C PRO A 159 17.87 22.77 -6.31
N LYS A 160 17.48 22.71 -5.03
CA LYS A 160 17.90 21.67 -4.07
C LYS A 160 16.91 20.52 -3.96
N THR A 161 15.73 20.62 -4.52
CA THR A 161 14.72 19.55 -4.47
C THR A 161 15.20 18.36 -5.31
N ARG A 162 15.30 17.18 -4.68
CA ARG A 162 15.83 15.96 -5.30
C ARG A 162 14.79 14.86 -5.44
N LEU A 163 13.85 14.79 -4.50
CA LEU A 163 12.87 13.72 -4.45
C LEU A 163 11.52 14.26 -3.97
N VAL A 164 10.47 13.70 -4.55
CA VAL A 164 9.09 13.81 -4.07
C VAL A 164 8.65 12.40 -3.68
N SER A 165 8.16 12.21 -2.44
CA SER A 165 7.66 10.92 -1.97
C SER A 165 6.25 11.10 -1.44
N ILE A 166 5.25 10.67 -2.22
CA ILE A 166 3.83 10.97 -1.98
C ILE A 166 2.98 9.71 -2.14
N CYS A 167 1.98 9.56 -1.28
CA CYS A 167 0.98 8.51 -1.44
C CYS A 167 0.12 8.79 -2.69
N HIS A 168 -0.08 7.75 -3.50
CA HIS A 168 -0.99 7.82 -4.65
C HIS A 168 -2.45 7.95 -4.17
N VAL A 169 -2.77 7.24 -3.08
CA VAL A 169 -4.08 7.28 -2.42
C VAL A 169 -3.88 7.38 -0.91
N SER A 170 -4.57 8.32 -0.27
CA SER A 170 -4.55 8.44 1.18
C SER A 170 -5.25 7.25 1.86
N ASN A 171 -4.55 6.58 2.76
CA ASN A 171 -5.10 5.47 3.55
C ASN A 171 -6.14 5.91 4.59
N VAL A 172 -6.30 7.20 4.82
CA VAL A 172 -7.28 7.78 5.76
C VAL A 172 -8.43 8.40 4.99
N LEU A 173 -8.13 9.32 4.08
CA LEU A 173 -9.15 10.11 3.39
C LEU A 173 -9.75 9.38 2.18
N GLY A 174 -9.02 8.38 1.64
CA GLY A 174 -9.37 7.74 0.38
C GLY A 174 -9.11 8.61 -0.85
N THR A 175 -8.68 9.85 -0.69
CA THR A 175 -8.37 10.78 -1.78
C THR A 175 -7.35 10.18 -2.72
N ILE A 176 -7.64 10.22 -4.03
CA ILE A 176 -6.72 9.86 -5.11
C ILE A 176 -5.98 11.12 -5.50
N ASN A 177 -4.68 11.16 -5.24
CA ASN A 177 -3.83 12.29 -5.60
C ASN A 177 -3.53 12.31 -7.11
N PRO A 178 -3.36 13.48 -7.74
CA PRO A 178 -3.12 13.63 -9.18
C PRO A 178 -1.68 13.23 -9.54
N ALA A 179 -1.37 11.92 -9.44
CA ALA A 179 -0.02 11.38 -9.55
C ALA A 179 0.69 11.80 -10.84
N GLN A 180 0.01 11.75 -11.99
CA GLN A 180 0.60 12.12 -13.28
C GLN A 180 1.04 13.59 -13.30
N GLU A 181 0.24 14.49 -12.74
CA GLU A 181 0.59 15.91 -12.63
C GLU A 181 1.74 16.14 -11.64
N ILE A 182 1.70 15.46 -10.49
CA ILE A 182 2.75 15.50 -9.48
C ILE A 182 4.09 15.07 -10.08
N ILE A 183 4.12 13.97 -10.80
CA ILE A 183 5.32 13.43 -11.44
C ILE A 183 5.85 14.39 -12.50
N ARG A 184 4.99 14.89 -13.36
CA ARG A 184 5.39 15.84 -14.41
C ARG A 184 6.06 17.09 -13.82
N ILE A 185 5.46 17.70 -12.80
CA ILE A 185 6.01 18.90 -12.14
C ILE A 185 7.37 18.58 -11.48
N ALA A 186 7.48 17.45 -10.81
CA ALA A 186 8.73 17.02 -10.17
C ALA A 186 9.84 16.82 -11.21
N HIS A 187 9.55 16.14 -12.31
CA HIS A 187 10.52 15.89 -13.39
C HIS A 187 10.94 17.19 -14.09
N GLU A 188 10.02 18.12 -14.33
CA GLU A 188 10.35 19.45 -14.86
C GLU A 188 11.32 20.23 -13.96
N ALA A 189 11.25 20.00 -12.65
CA ALA A 189 12.17 20.57 -11.67
C ALA A 189 13.45 19.73 -11.46
N GLY A 190 13.60 18.59 -12.15
CA GLY A 190 14.76 17.68 -12.03
C GLY A 190 14.73 16.79 -10.79
N ALA A 191 13.59 16.68 -10.09
CA ALA A 191 13.41 15.79 -8.94
C ALA A 191 12.86 14.42 -9.37
N ARG A 192 13.20 13.37 -8.62
CA ARG A 192 12.66 12.01 -8.77
C ARG A 192 11.36 11.86 -7.98
N VAL A 193 10.55 10.85 -8.32
CA VAL A 193 9.27 10.59 -7.64
C VAL A 193 9.17 9.15 -7.18
N LEU A 194 8.88 8.99 -5.87
CA LEU A 194 8.42 7.74 -5.27
C LEU A 194 6.92 7.87 -5.00
N LEU A 195 6.13 6.94 -5.54
CA LEU A 195 4.72 6.79 -5.23
C LEU A 195 4.50 5.66 -4.22
N ASP A 196 3.89 5.97 -3.08
CA ASP A 196 3.32 4.95 -2.20
C ASP A 196 1.99 4.47 -2.79
N GLY A 197 2.03 3.30 -3.42
CA GLY A 197 0.91 2.64 -4.07
C GLY A 197 0.12 1.69 -3.18
N ALA A 198 0.39 1.66 -1.87
CA ALA A 198 -0.22 0.70 -0.95
C ALA A 198 -1.77 0.75 -0.92
N GLN A 199 -2.36 1.89 -1.28
CA GLN A 199 -3.82 2.08 -1.36
C GLN A 199 -4.32 2.36 -2.78
N SER A 200 -3.47 2.36 -3.80
CA SER A 200 -3.91 2.48 -5.20
C SER A 200 -3.94 1.13 -5.91
N VAL A 201 -2.86 0.37 -5.78
CA VAL A 201 -2.68 -0.93 -6.44
C VAL A 201 -3.81 -1.95 -6.13
N PRO A 202 -4.41 -1.98 -4.91
CA PRO A 202 -5.55 -2.84 -4.62
C PRO A 202 -6.86 -2.45 -5.29
N HIS A 203 -7.03 -1.17 -5.69
CA HIS A 203 -8.34 -0.61 -6.02
C HIS A 203 -8.54 -0.31 -7.51
N PHE A 204 -7.46 -0.02 -8.24
CA PHE A 204 -7.54 0.26 -9.68
C PHE A 204 -6.23 -0.09 -10.40
N THR A 205 -6.30 -0.16 -11.73
CA THR A 205 -5.12 -0.43 -12.57
C THR A 205 -4.07 0.68 -12.41
N VAL A 206 -2.85 0.30 -12.08
CA VAL A 206 -1.70 1.20 -12.01
C VAL A 206 -0.71 0.82 -13.10
N ASP A 207 -0.42 1.77 -13.99
CA ASP A 207 0.54 1.64 -15.08
C ASP A 207 1.75 2.54 -14.80
N VAL A 208 2.86 1.93 -14.37
CA VAL A 208 4.07 2.67 -13.98
C VAL A 208 4.76 3.34 -15.17
N GLN A 209 4.59 2.79 -16.40
CA GLN A 209 5.14 3.42 -17.60
C GLN A 209 4.31 4.65 -18.00
N ALA A 210 2.98 4.56 -17.94
CA ALA A 210 2.11 5.70 -18.25
C ALA A 210 2.23 6.82 -17.20
N LEU A 211 2.42 6.47 -15.93
CA LEU A 211 2.69 7.43 -14.85
C LEU A 211 4.09 8.04 -14.95
N ASP A 212 5.06 7.30 -15.48
CA ASP A 212 6.49 7.67 -15.53
C ASP A 212 7.12 7.90 -14.15
N CYS A 213 6.60 7.26 -13.08
CA CYS A 213 7.21 7.36 -11.76
C CYS A 213 8.59 6.70 -11.72
N ASP A 214 9.49 7.21 -10.86
CA ASP A 214 10.85 6.66 -10.74
C ASP A 214 10.87 5.45 -9.81
N PHE A 215 10.01 5.47 -8.78
CA PHE A 215 9.78 4.36 -7.85
C PHE A 215 8.28 4.23 -7.55
N MET A 216 7.83 3.01 -7.31
CA MET A 216 6.52 2.72 -6.74
C MET A 216 6.62 1.56 -5.76
N VAL A 217 5.83 1.61 -4.68
CA VAL A 217 5.87 0.60 -3.62
C VAL A 217 4.46 0.14 -3.24
N PHE A 218 4.30 -1.15 -2.93
CA PHE A 218 3.06 -1.68 -2.39
C PHE A 218 3.27 -2.96 -1.56
N SER A 219 2.25 -3.38 -0.82
CA SER A 219 2.27 -4.55 0.07
C SER A 219 1.28 -5.61 -0.37
N GLY A 220 1.69 -6.86 -0.37
CA GLY A 220 0.85 -8.00 -0.74
C GLY A 220 -0.40 -8.15 0.12
N HIS A 221 -0.29 -7.91 1.44
CA HIS A 221 -1.41 -8.13 2.37
C HIS A 221 -2.60 -7.18 2.16
N LYS A 222 -2.46 -6.11 1.37
CA LYS A 222 -3.55 -5.19 1.03
C LYS A 222 -4.20 -5.51 -0.31
N ILE A 223 -3.55 -6.34 -1.12
CA ILE A 223 -4.03 -6.75 -2.43
C ILE A 223 -4.38 -8.26 -2.47
N TYR A 224 -5.04 -8.75 -1.43
CA TYR A 224 -5.50 -10.13 -1.28
C TYR A 224 -4.39 -11.18 -1.15
N GLY A 225 -3.13 -10.78 -1.22
CA GLY A 225 -1.93 -11.59 -1.04
C GLY A 225 -1.52 -11.77 0.44
N PRO A 226 -0.46 -12.54 0.72
CA PRO A 226 -0.02 -12.81 2.09
C PRO A 226 0.62 -11.58 2.77
N THR A 227 0.79 -11.66 4.09
CA THR A 227 1.64 -10.75 4.86
C THR A 227 3.12 -11.09 4.63
N GLY A 228 4.01 -10.13 4.90
CA GLY A 228 5.46 -10.37 4.84
C GLY A 228 6.07 -10.27 3.44
N ILE A 229 5.27 -9.96 2.43
CA ILE A 229 5.72 -9.72 1.06
C ILE A 229 5.24 -8.37 0.55
N GLY A 230 6.09 -7.67 -0.20
CA GLY A 230 5.79 -6.44 -0.91
C GLY A 230 6.70 -6.26 -2.11
N VAL A 231 6.50 -5.18 -2.81
CA VAL A 231 7.19 -4.86 -4.05
C VAL A 231 7.71 -3.43 -4.01
N LEU A 232 8.95 -3.28 -4.43
CA LEU A 232 9.52 -2.02 -4.92
C LEU A 232 9.67 -2.15 -6.44
N TYR A 233 8.97 -1.30 -7.18
CA TYR A 233 9.30 -0.97 -8.55
C TYR A 233 10.28 0.21 -8.57
N GLY A 234 11.28 0.14 -9.42
CA GLY A 234 12.16 1.27 -9.72
C GLY A 234 12.64 1.20 -11.16
N LYS A 235 12.80 2.36 -11.82
CA LYS A 235 13.38 2.43 -13.17
C LYS A 235 14.77 1.75 -13.16
N GLU A 236 15.02 0.84 -14.09
CA GLU A 236 16.25 0.02 -14.15
C GLU A 236 17.51 0.86 -14.08
N ASP A 237 17.62 1.90 -14.93
CA ASP A 237 18.79 2.80 -14.97
C ASP A 237 19.03 3.53 -13.62
N LEU A 238 17.98 3.78 -12.86
CA LEU A 238 18.08 4.41 -11.56
C LEU A 238 18.48 3.39 -10.49
N LEU A 239 17.83 2.23 -10.46
CA LEU A 239 18.20 1.14 -9.54
C LEU A 239 19.66 0.69 -9.71
N ASP A 240 20.16 0.69 -10.94
CA ASP A 240 21.55 0.28 -11.20
C ASP A 240 22.58 1.22 -10.55
N GLN A 241 22.25 2.50 -10.43
CA GLN A 241 23.11 3.50 -9.79
C GLN A 241 23.05 3.47 -8.23
N LEU A 242 22.04 2.81 -7.64
CA LEU A 242 21.87 2.78 -6.20
C LEU A 242 22.80 1.74 -5.55
N PRO A 243 23.42 2.03 -4.38
CA PRO A 243 24.08 1.02 -3.59
C PRO A 243 23.08 0.03 -2.99
N PRO A 244 23.47 -1.21 -2.68
CA PRO A 244 22.61 -2.16 -2.02
C PRO A 244 22.18 -1.66 -0.64
N TYR A 245 20.96 -2.06 -0.22
CA TYR A 245 20.39 -1.71 1.08
C TYR A 245 20.85 -2.63 2.20
N GLN A 246 20.91 -3.93 1.90
CA GLN A 246 21.34 -4.97 2.83
C GLN A 246 22.48 -5.77 2.21
N GLY A 247 23.36 -6.31 3.04
CA GLY A 247 24.46 -7.18 2.62
C GLY A 247 24.25 -8.60 3.13
N GLY A 248 24.58 -9.60 2.30
CA GLY A 248 24.44 -11.01 2.66
C GLY A 248 24.69 -11.94 1.49
N GLY A 249 24.21 -13.17 1.59
CA GLY A 249 24.17 -14.11 0.47
C GLY A 249 23.15 -13.65 -0.58
N GLU A 250 23.07 -14.31 -1.70
CA GLU A 250 22.25 -14.07 -2.88
C GLU A 250 22.61 -12.79 -3.67
N MET A 251 22.79 -11.65 -3.00
CA MET A 251 22.99 -10.33 -3.60
C MET A 251 24.43 -10.03 -4.03
N ILE A 252 25.36 -10.97 -3.89
CA ILE A 252 26.79 -10.85 -4.18
C ILE A 252 27.23 -11.71 -5.37
N ALA A 253 28.10 -11.18 -6.24
CA ALA A 253 28.78 -11.92 -7.29
C ALA A 253 30.10 -12.54 -6.81
N ARG A 254 30.92 -11.77 -6.08
CA ARG A 254 32.16 -12.24 -5.44
C ARG A 254 32.37 -11.55 -4.11
N VAL A 255 32.93 -12.29 -3.14
CA VAL A 255 33.31 -11.77 -1.81
C VAL A 255 34.73 -12.19 -1.49
N SER A 256 35.55 -11.23 -1.08
CA SER A 256 36.79 -11.46 -0.32
C SER A 256 36.76 -10.59 0.94
N PHE A 257 37.76 -10.73 1.80
CA PHE A 257 37.84 -9.83 2.99
C PHE A 257 38.16 -8.38 2.60
N GLU A 258 38.74 -8.14 1.43
CA GLU A 258 39.14 -6.81 0.95
C GLU A 258 38.06 -6.15 0.09
N HIS A 259 37.24 -6.97 -0.65
CA HIS A 259 36.33 -6.43 -1.65
C HIS A 259 35.14 -7.35 -1.91
N THR A 260 33.97 -6.74 -2.20
CA THR A 260 32.74 -7.40 -2.62
C THR A 260 32.25 -6.79 -3.93
N THR A 261 31.83 -7.62 -4.85
CA THR A 261 31.05 -7.22 -6.04
C THR A 261 29.64 -7.77 -5.93
N PHE A 262 28.67 -7.02 -6.45
CA PHE A 262 27.24 -7.30 -6.29
C PHE A 262 26.68 -7.99 -7.54
N GLU A 263 25.59 -8.70 -7.34
CA GLU A 263 24.79 -9.28 -8.44
C GLU A 263 24.10 -8.19 -9.25
N ARG A 264 23.64 -8.57 -10.45
CA ARG A 264 22.79 -7.75 -11.30
C ARG A 264 21.42 -7.48 -10.65
N LEU A 265 20.69 -6.51 -11.19
CA LEU A 265 19.30 -6.26 -10.85
C LEU A 265 18.41 -7.47 -11.18
N PRO A 266 17.39 -7.75 -10.36
CA PRO A 266 17.04 -7.07 -9.10
C PRO A 266 17.80 -7.63 -7.89
N TYR A 267 18.56 -8.72 -8.06
CA TYR A 267 19.14 -9.55 -7.00
C TYR A 267 20.07 -8.78 -6.05
N LYS A 268 20.72 -7.70 -6.50
CA LYS A 268 21.56 -6.88 -5.63
C LYS A 268 20.81 -6.22 -4.47
N PHE A 269 19.47 -6.19 -4.51
CA PHE A 269 18.61 -5.67 -3.43
C PHE A 269 17.90 -6.75 -2.62
N GLU A 270 18.09 -8.03 -2.97
CA GLU A 270 17.43 -9.17 -2.34
C GLU A 270 18.46 -10.03 -1.59
N ALA A 271 18.84 -9.58 -0.39
CA ALA A 271 19.86 -10.25 0.42
C ALA A 271 19.26 -11.41 1.23
N GLY A 272 19.94 -12.56 1.20
CA GLY A 272 19.54 -13.78 1.91
C GLY A 272 18.49 -14.60 1.16
N THR A 273 18.04 -15.71 1.73
CA THR A 273 16.97 -16.52 1.14
C THR A 273 15.68 -15.70 1.09
N PRO A 274 15.08 -15.47 -0.10
CA PRO A 274 13.86 -14.68 -0.21
C PRO A 274 12.63 -15.44 0.32
N ASP A 275 11.54 -14.72 0.55
CA ASP A 275 10.22 -15.31 0.81
C ASP A 275 9.60 -15.81 -0.51
N TYR A 276 10.14 -16.92 -1.07
CA TYR A 276 9.67 -17.48 -2.33
C TYR A 276 8.22 -17.99 -2.26
N VAL A 277 7.77 -18.47 -1.10
CA VAL A 277 6.38 -18.85 -0.87
C VAL A 277 5.45 -17.64 -0.89
N GLY A 278 5.86 -16.56 -0.24
CA GLY A 278 5.11 -15.30 -0.26
C GLY A 278 5.03 -14.67 -1.64
N THR A 279 6.08 -14.74 -2.45
CA THR A 279 6.08 -14.20 -3.82
C THR A 279 5.13 -14.98 -4.74
N HIS A 280 5.15 -16.31 -4.70
CA HIS A 280 4.22 -17.15 -5.45
C HIS A 280 2.76 -16.93 -5.01
N ALA A 281 2.52 -16.84 -3.71
CA ALA A 281 1.20 -16.54 -3.19
C ALA A 281 0.71 -15.12 -3.57
N LEU A 282 1.62 -14.13 -3.63
CA LEU A 282 1.32 -12.80 -4.17
C LEU A 282 0.90 -12.87 -5.63
N ALA A 283 1.67 -13.57 -6.47
CA ALA A 283 1.32 -13.77 -7.88
C ALA A 283 -0.05 -14.43 -8.05
N THR A 284 -0.35 -15.45 -7.25
CA THR A 284 -1.68 -16.09 -7.24
C THR A 284 -2.79 -15.08 -6.90
N ALA A 285 -2.56 -14.16 -5.97
CA ALA A 285 -3.52 -13.11 -5.66
C ALA A 285 -3.70 -12.12 -6.82
N LEU A 286 -2.62 -11.71 -7.48
CA LEU A 286 -2.66 -10.80 -8.63
C LEU A 286 -3.38 -11.44 -9.82
N ASP A 287 -3.13 -12.72 -10.10
CA ASP A 287 -3.82 -13.48 -11.15
C ASP A 287 -5.32 -13.59 -10.84
N TYR A 288 -5.68 -13.86 -9.57
CA TYR A 288 -7.07 -13.94 -9.13
C TYR A 288 -7.84 -12.64 -9.40
N ILE A 289 -7.30 -11.49 -8.95
CA ILE A 289 -7.98 -10.19 -9.16
C ILE A 289 -7.94 -9.73 -10.62
N SER A 290 -6.89 -10.07 -11.37
CA SER A 290 -6.79 -9.80 -12.80
C SER A 290 -7.85 -10.55 -13.59
N ALA A 291 -8.12 -11.80 -13.23
CA ALA A 291 -9.20 -12.61 -13.83
C ALA A 291 -10.60 -12.03 -13.55
N ILE A 292 -10.81 -11.39 -12.41
CA ILE A 292 -12.05 -10.64 -12.10
C ILE A 292 -12.14 -9.37 -12.95
N GLY A 293 -11.02 -8.65 -13.08
CA GLY A 293 -10.87 -7.37 -13.74
C GLY A 293 -10.89 -6.19 -12.79
N MET A 294 -9.80 -5.40 -12.79
CA MET A 294 -9.60 -4.26 -11.89
C MET A 294 -10.70 -3.19 -12.06
N ASP A 295 -11.16 -2.95 -13.29
CA ASP A 295 -12.26 -1.99 -13.55
C ASP A 295 -13.57 -2.40 -12.89
N LYS A 296 -13.87 -3.71 -12.83
CA LYS A 296 -15.06 -4.23 -12.16
C LYS A 296 -14.94 -4.11 -10.64
N ILE A 297 -13.74 -4.30 -10.11
CA ILE A 297 -13.46 -4.14 -8.68
C ILE A 297 -13.63 -2.67 -8.31
N ALA A 298 -12.99 -1.76 -9.05
CA ALA A 298 -13.10 -0.31 -8.85
C ALA A 298 -14.56 0.17 -8.86
N ALA A 299 -15.32 -0.21 -9.90
CA ALA A 299 -16.72 0.17 -10.03
C ALA A 299 -17.61 -0.36 -8.88
N HIS A 300 -17.35 -1.59 -8.43
CA HIS A 300 -18.08 -2.18 -7.30
C HIS A 300 -17.78 -1.45 -5.98
N GLU A 301 -16.51 -1.16 -5.72
CA GLU A 301 -16.08 -0.45 -4.53
C GLU A 301 -16.58 0.99 -4.51
N GLU A 302 -16.59 1.66 -5.67
CA GLU A 302 -17.16 3.00 -5.82
C GLU A 302 -18.65 3.01 -5.51
N GLU A 303 -19.43 2.07 -6.08
CA GLU A 303 -20.86 1.93 -5.82
C GLU A 303 -21.16 1.74 -4.33
N LEU A 304 -20.40 0.85 -3.66
CA LEU A 304 -20.54 0.62 -2.21
C LEU A 304 -20.20 1.86 -1.39
N THR A 305 -19.17 2.58 -1.79
CA THR A 305 -18.71 3.80 -1.11
C THR A 305 -19.76 4.90 -1.20
N GLN A 306 -20.28 5.16 -2.39
CA GLN A 306 -21.32 6.15 -2.60
C GLN A 306 -22.61 5.79 -1.86
N TYR A 307 -23.02 4.51 -1.91
CA TYR A 307 -24.18 4.02 -1.17
C TYR A 307 -23.99 4.19 0.34
N ALA A 308 -22.86 3.79 0.89
CA ALA A 308 -22.58 3.90 2.31
C ALA A 308 -22.55 5.37 2.77
N MET A 309 -21.81 6.24 2.08
CA MET A 309 -21.71 7.66 2.43
C MET A 309 -23.08 8.36 2.39
N THR A 310 -23.87 8.11 1.34
CA THR A 310 -25.23 8.68 1.23
C THR A 310 -26.11 8.30 2.40
N ARG A 311 -26.10 7.02 2.79
CA ARG A 311 -26.91 6.52 3.88
C ARG A 311 -26.38 6.91 5.27
N MET A 312 -25.06 7.05 5.42
CA MET A 312 -24.44 7.52 6.67
C MET A 312 -24.82 8.96 7.00
N LEU A 313 -25.09 9.81 6.01
CA LEU A 313 -25.59 11.18 6.24
C LEU A 313 -26.95 11.24 6.95
N GLU A 314 -27.71 10.13 6.99
CA GLU A 314 -28.96 10.01 7.75
C GLU A 314 -28.70 9.85 9.26
N VAL A 315 -27.43 9.63 9.68
CA VAL A 315 -27.05 9.51 11.10
C VAL A 315 -26.73 10.91 11.64
N GLU A 316 -27.44 11.32 12.69
CA GLU A 316 -27.24 12.62 13.32
C GLU A 316 -25.81 12.79 13.86
N GLY A 317 -25.20 13.94 13.63
CA GLY A 317 -23.84 14.24 14.04
C GLY A 317 -22.75 13.64 13.15
N MET A 318 -23.10 13.02 11.99
CA MET A 318 -22.14 12.47 11.05
C MET A 318 -21.22 13.55 10.47
N LYS A 319 -19.91 13.34 10.61
CA LYS A 319 -18.86 14.17 10.01
C LYS A 319 -17.90 13.29 9.24
N PHE A 320 -17.79 13.52 7.93
CA PHE A 320 -16.80 12.86 7.08
C PHE A 320 -15.48 13.63 7.03
N PHE A 321 -14.40 12.87 6.81
CA PHE A 321 -13.07 13.38 6.46
C PHE A 321 -12.67 12.84 5.09
N GLY A 322 -12.17 13.70 4.20
CA GLY A 322 -11.86 13.34 2.83
C GLY A 322 -13.12 13.24 1.96
N THR A 323 -13.60 14.39 1.52
CA THR A 323 -14.77 14.54 0.65
C THR A 323 -14.38 14.88 -0.79
N ALA A 324 -13.12 14.64 -1.16
CA ALA A 324 -12.62 14.80 -2.52
C ALA A 324 -13.47 14.01 -3.53
N ALA A 325 -13.67 14.57 -4.71
CA ALA A 325 -14.44 13.93 -5.78
C ALA A 325 -13.76 12.64 -6.27
N ALA A 326 -12.43 12.64 -6.38
CA ALA A 326 -11.63 11.47 -6.72
C ALA A 326 -11.23 10.73 -5.44
N LYS A 327 -11.89 9.62 -5.16
CA LYS A 327 -11.59 8.81 -3.97
C LYS A 327 -11.82 7.31 -4.20
N THR A 328 -11.13 6.51 -3.38
CA THR A 328 -11.32 5.05 -3.31
C THR A 328 -12.35 4.67 -2.23
N SER A 329 -12.48 3.38 -1.98
CA SER A 329 -13.42 2.75 -1.05
C SER A 329 -13.10 2.97 0.45
N VAL A 330 -12.35 4.02 0.78
CA VAL A 330 -11.97 4.38 2.15
C VAL A 330 -12.84 5.54 2.62
N VAL A 331 -13.52 5.39 3.76
CA VAL A 331 -14.39 6.41 4.36
C VAL A 331 -14.03 6.60 5.82
N SER A 332 -13.46 7.75 6.15
CA SER A 332 -13.19 8.17 7.53
C SER A 332 -14.25 9.12 8.03
N PHE A 333 -14.68 8.94 9.28
CA PHE A 333 -15.77 9.70 9.86
C PHE A 333 -15.69 9.76 11.39
N ASN A 334 -16.38 10.72 11.98
CA ASN A 334 -16.75 10.77 13.40
C ASN A 334 -18.25 11.05 13.52
N VAL A 335 -18.84 10.78 14.69
CA VAL A 335 -20.27 11.00 14.96
C VAL A 335 -20.42 11.77 16.26
N GLY A 336 -20.86 13.03 16.16
CA GLY A 336 -21.01 13.91 17.31
C GLY A 336 -19.75 13.92 18.19
N ASP A 337 -19.96 13.80 19.51
CA ASP A 337 -18.89 13.74 20.51
C ASP A 337 -18.50 12.31 20.90
N ILE A 338 -19.00 11.29 20.18
CA ILE A 338 -18.68 9.87 20.46
C ILE A 338 -17.22 9.60 20.13
N HIS A 339 -16.47 9.11 21.11
CA HIS A 339 -15.08 8.74 20.87
C HIS A 339 -14.99 7.56 19.87
N PRO A 340 -14.19 7.64 18.80
CA PRO A 340 -14.11 6.59 17.77
C PRO A 340 -13.82 5.19 18.30
N MET A 341 -13.04 5.09 19.38
CA MET A 341 -12.73 3.78 20.00
C MET A 341 -13.97 3.15 20.65
N ASP A 342 -14.84 3.94 21.28
CA ASP A 342 -16.09 3.44 21.86
C ASP A 342 -17.03 2.97 20.76
N LEU A 343 -17.14 3.76 19.69
CA LEU A 343 -17.91 3.39 18.49
C LEU A 343 -17.43 2.06 17.91
N GLY A 344 -16.12 1.92 17.67
CA GLY A 344 -15.53 0.70 17.14
C GLY A 344 -15.72 -0.51 18.06
N THR A 345 -15.56 -0.32 19.36
CA THR A 345 -15.73 -1.39 20.37
C THR A 345 -17.18 -1.90 20.41
N LEU A 346 -18.16 -1.01 20.32
CA LEU A 346 -19.57 -1.39 20.34
C LEU A 346 -20.00 -2.06 19.03
N LEU A 347 -19.48 -1.58 17.88
CA LEU A 347 -19.72 -2.21 16.56
C LEU A 347 -19.09 -3.62 16.50
N ASP A 348 -17.89 -3.81 17.05
CA ASP A 348 -17.24 -5.12 17.14
C ASP A 348 -18.11 -6.15 17.88
N ARG A 349 -18.78 -5.74 18.98
CA ARG A 349 -19.73 -6.61 19.69
C ARG A 349 -20.94 -7.03 18.87
N LEU A 350 -21.21 -6.32 17.77
CA LEU A 350 -22.26 -6.64 16.79
C LEU A 350 -21.72 -7.35 15.54
N GLY A 351 -20.47 -7.84 15.59
CA GLY A 351 -19.82 -8.58 14.49
C GLY A 351 -19.26 -7.71 13.37
N ILE A 352 -19.12 -6.40 13.59
CA ILE A 352 -18.70 -5.44 12.57
C ILE A 352 -17.30 -4.93 12.86
N ALA A 353 -16.34 -5.32 12.02
CA ALA A 353 -14.94 -4.92 12.12
C ALA A 353 -14.69 -3.62 11.33
N ILE A 354 -14.43 -2.54 12.05
CA ILE A 354 -13.96 -1.26 11.51
C ILE A 354 -12.63 -0.89 12.15
N ARG A 355 -11.94 0.11 11.63
CA ARG A 355 -10.73 0.63 12.26
C ARG A 355 -11.00 1.95 12.95
N THR A 356 -10.34 2.15 14.10
CA THR A 356 -10.37 3.42 14.85
C THR A 356 -8.97 3.86 15.26
N GLY A 357 -8.74 5.15 15.44
CA GLY A 357 -7.48 5.72 15.87
C GLY A 357 -6.87 6.68 14.85
N HIS A 358 -5.56 6.86 14.89
CA HIS A 358 -4.83 7.79 14.02
C HIS A 358 -4.41 7.18 12.65
N HIS A 359 -4.73 5.92 12.37
CA HIS A 359 -4.48 5.20 11.10
C HIS A 359 -3.03 5.29 10.59
N CYS A 360 -2.04 5.40 11.49
CA CYS A 360 -0.63 5.63 11.17
C CYS A 360 -0.38 6.91 10.35
N ALA A 361 -1.17 7.97 10.58
CA ALA A 361 -1.09 9.26 9.90
C ALA A 361 -1.35 10.42 10.90
N GLN A 362 -0.61 10.45 12.00
CA GLN A 362 -0.78 11.46 13.06
C GLN A 362 -0.68 12.92 12.56
N PRO A 363 0.24 13.28 11.63
CA PRO A 363 0.26 14.64 11.09
C PRO A 363 -1.04 15.02 10.37
N LEU A 364 -1.68 14.06 9.67
CA LEU A 364 -2.98 14.28 9.05
C LEU A 364 -4.09 14.46 10.09
N MET A 365 -4.08 13.69 11.18
CA MET A 365 -5.04 13.90 12.29
C MET A 365 -4.95 15.31 12.85
N ALA A 366 -3.73 15.78 13.11
CA ALA A 366 -3.49 17.15 13.58
C ALA A 366 -4.00 18.20 12.58
N CYS A 367 -3.78 18.00 11.28
CA CYS A 367 -4.28 18.88 10.23
C CYS A 367 -5.83 18.92 10.19
N CYS A 368 -6.49 17.79 10.43
CA CYS A 368 -7.95 17.69 10.52
C CYS A 368 -8.54 18.18 11.85
N GLY A 369 -7.70 18.56 12.81
CA GLY A 369 -8.12 19.03 14.14
C GLY A 369 -8.74 17.95 15.03
N VAL A 370 -8.33 16.68 14.87
CA VAL A 370 -8.83 15.54 15.64
C VAL A 370 -7.68 14.64 16.08
N GLU A 371 -7.87 13.90 17.18
CA GLU A 371 -6.88 12.93 17.65
C GLU A 371 -7.07 11.55 16.99
N SER A 372 -8.30 11.22 16.61
CA SER A 372 -8.65 9.92 16.04
C SER A 372 -9.90 10.00 15.16
N MET A 373 -10.05 9.01 14.27
CA MET A 373 -11.22 8.82 13.42
C MET A 373 -11.66 7.35 13.46
N ALA A 374 -12.93 7.11 13.18
CA ALA A 374 -13.42 5.82 12.72
C ALA A 374 -13.24 5.74 11.20
N ARG A 375 -12.93 4.55 10.69
CA ARG A 375 -12.73 4.31 9.25
C ARG A 375 -13.35 2.99 8.84
N ILE A 376 -14.16 3.01 7.81
CA ILE A 376 -14.57 1.83 7.04
C ILE A 376 -13.87 1.82 5.69
N SER A 377 -13.64 0.64 5.15
CA SER A 377 -13.06 0.45 3.83
C SER A 377 -13.57 -0.84 3.21
N PHE A 378 -13.93 -0.78 1.94
CA PHE A 378 -14.51 -1.91 1.22
C PHE A 378 -13.46 -2.63 0.38
N GLY A 379 -13.70 -3.92 0.13
CA GLY A 379 -12.99 -4.75 -0.81
C GLY A 379 -13.98 -5.48 -1.71
N LEU A 380 -13.47 -6.21 -2.70
CA LEU A 380 -14.25 -6.85 -3.77
C LEU A 380 -15.36 -7.80 -3.28
N TYR A 381 -15.27 -8.31 -2.06
CA TYR A 381 -16.23 -9.25 -1.47
C TYR A 381 -17.32 -8.60 -0.61
N ASN A 382 -17.22 -7.30 -0.33
CA ASN A 382 -18.22 -6.61 0.47
C ASN A 382 -19.52 -6.38 -0.30
N THR A 383 -20.62 -6.24 0.44
CA THR A 383 -21.97 -6.20 -0.15
C THR A 383 -22.79 -5.03 0.38
N ARG A 384 -23.85 -4.64 -0.37
CA ARG A 384 -24.83 -3.65 0.10
C ARG A 384 -25.56 -4.08 1.35
N GLU A 385 -25.81 -5.39 1.52
CA GLU A 385 -26.44 -5.96 2.71
C GLU A 385 -25.57 -5.75 3.94
N GLU A 386 -24.26 -5.95 3.83
CA GLU A 386 -23.30 -5.66 4.91
C GLU A 386 -23.33 -4.18 5.28
N VAL A 387 -23.39 -3.28 4.31
CA VAL A 387 -23.56 -1.83 4.56
C VAL A 387 -24.88 -1.58 5.30
N GLY A 388 -25.96 -2.25 4.91
CA GLY A 388 -27.26 -2.16 5.61
C GLY A 388 -27.22 -2.66 7.05
N ILE A 389 -26.49 -3.74 7.34
CA ILE A 389 -26.24 -4.26 8.70
C ILE A 389 -25.42 -3.23 9.51
N PHE A 390 -24.37 -2.70 8.94
CA PHE A 390 -23.52 -1.67 9.55
C PHE A 390 -24.35 -0.42 9.91
N LEU A 391 -25.17 0.10 9.00
CA LEU A 391 -25.97 1.30 9.23
C LEU A 391 -26.95 1.13 10.39
N LYS A 392 -27.65 -0.03 10.46
CA LYS A 392 -28.54 -0.34 11.59
C LYS A 392 -27.79 -0.42 12.92
N ALA A 393 -26.61 -1.05 12.89
CA ALA A 393 -25.77 -1.14 14.07
C ALA A 393 -25.24 0.23 14.50
N LEU A 394 -24.80 1.05 13.52
CA LEU A 394 -24.31 2.41 13.76
C LEU A 394 -25.40 3.28 14.41
N GLN A 395 -26.62 3.29 13.86
CA GLN A 395 -27.76 4.02 14.44
C GLN A 395 -28.07 3.56 15.87
N ARG A 396 -28.05 2.23 16.09
CA ARG A 396 -28.25 1.66 17.44
C ARG A 396 -27.18 2.12 18.42
N VAL A 397 -25.91 2.10 18.01
CA VAL A 397 -24.79 2.51 18.88
C VAL A 397 -24.87 4.01 19.17
N VAL A 398 -25.10 4.84 18.15
CA VAL A 398 -25.25 6.31 18.33
C VAL A 398 -26.41 6.64 19.28
N GLY A 399 -27.52 5.92 19.22
CA GLY A 399 -28.66 6.08 20.13
C GLY A 399 -28.39 5.65 21.58
N MET A 400 -27.20 5.19 21.95
CA MET A 400 -26.79 4.86 23.31
C MET A 400 -26.12 6.05 24.03
N PHE A 401 -25.68 7.06 23.27
CA PHE A 401 -25.00 8.26 23.73
C PHE A 401 -25.93 9.48 23.71
#